data_5802f2ed20b6b0eef5e297990db24f18
#
_entry.id   5802f2ed20b6b0eef5e297990db24f18
#
_cell.length_a   1.000
_cell.length_b   1.000
_cell.length_c   1.000
_cell.angle_alpha   90.00
_cell.angle_beta   90.00
_cell.angle_gamma   90.00
#
_symmetry.space_group_name_H-M   'P 1'
#
loop_
_entity.id
_entity.type
_entity.pdbx_description
1 polymer ?
#
loop_
_entity_poly.entity_id
_entity_poly.type
_entity_poly.pdbx_seq_one_letter_code
_entity_poly.pdbx_strand_id
1 'polypeptide(L)'
;DNSKLAISAAKSGYYPSISLSASTSSMTNNASQNNWAQQMKYGWNNMIGLTVSVPIFNNRQTKSAVEKAQFQYNSSLLNLQDKQKGLYTEIETLWLDALNAQQQYAAAEVKLKSSQTSFDMVNEQFRLGMKNTVELLTEKNNLLSAQQQRVQAKYMAILNRTLLDFYAGKDIEL
;
A
#
# COMPACT_ATOMS: atom_id res chain seq x y z
N ASP A 1 8.44 -10.41 11.59
CA ASP A 1 9.73 -11.01 11.98
C ASP A 1 10.74 -9.98 12.50
N ASN A 2 10.91 -8.81 11.89
CA ASN A 2 11.85 -7.78 12.34
C ASN A 2 11.61 -7.33 13.78
N SER A 3 10.37 -7.16 14.20
CA SER A 3 10.04 -6.75 15.57
C SER A 3 10.42 -7.82 16.61
N LYS A 4 10.36 -9.10 16.23
CA LYS A 4 10.81 -10.20 17.09
C LYS A 4 12.35 -10.22 17.22
N LEU A 5 13.07 -9.96 16.13
CA LEU A 5 14.52 -9.82 16.15
C LEU A 5 14.97 -8.61 16.97
N ALA A 6 14.20 -7.51 16.96
CA ALA A 6 14.48 -6.32 17.77
C ALA A 6 14.46 -6.63 19.28
N ILE A 7 13.62 -7.55 19.74
CA ILE A 7 13.63 -8.02 21.14
C ILE A 7 14.96 -8.73 21.46
N SER A 8 15.42 -9.59 20.55
CA SER A 8 16.71 -10.30 20.72
C SER A 8 17.89 -9.33 20.70
N ALA A 9 17.84 -8.34 19.80
CA ALA A 9 18.83 -7.26 19.77
C ALA A 9 18.84 -6.41 21.05
N ALA A 10 17.65 -6.07 21.60
CA ALA A 10 17.57 -5.37 22.89
C ALA A 10 18.12 -6.21 24.05
N LYS A 11 17.91 -7.53 24.02
CA LYS A 11 18.47 -8.46 25.03
C LYS A 11 20.00 -8.57 24.95
N SER A 12 20.62 -8.30 23.80
CA SER A 12 22.08 -8.31 23.68
C SER A 12 22.77 -7.29 24.57
N GLY A 13 22.07 -6.22 24.97
CA GLY A 13 22.57 -5.25 25.94
C GLY A 13 22.85 -5.79 27.35
N TYR A 14 22.47 -7.04 27.65
CA TYR A 14 22.88 -7.74 28.88
C TYR A 14 24.23 -8.45 28.77
N TYR A 15 24.75 -8.63 27.56
CA TYR A 15 26.00 -9.34 27.31
C TYR A 15 27.18 -8.38 27.20
N PRO A 16 28.42 -8.87 27.45
CA PRO A 16 29.62 -8.10 27.22
C PRO A 16 29.75 -7.66 25.75
N SER A 17 30.20 -6.45 25.54
CA SER A 17 30.54 -5.96 24.20
C SER A 17 32.05 -5.91 24.01
N ILE A 18 32.52 -6.34 22.85
CA ILE A 18 33.95 -6.31 22.45
C ILE A 18 34.05 -5.36 21.28
N SER A 19 34.92 -4.36 21.41
CA SER A 19 35.23 -3.42 20.33
C SER A 19 36.72 -3.40 20.01
N LEU A 20 37.06 -3.43 18.73
CA LEU A 20 38.39 -3.24 18.20
C LEU A 20 38.48 -1.85 17.58
N SER A 21 39.45 -1.05 18.00
CA SER A 21 39.70 0.26 17.43
C SER A 21 41.10 0.32 16.87
N ALA A 22 41.28 0.93 15.71
CA ALA A 22 42.56 1.26 15.14
C ALA A 22 42.54 2.74 14.77
N SER A 23 43.54 3.48 15.22
CA SER A 23 43.66 4.89 14.88
C SER A 23 45.10 5.19 14.45
N THR A 24 45.20 6.04 13.45
CA THR A 24 46.48 6.62 13.03
C THR A 24 46.35 8.14 13.12
N SER A 25 47.29 8.77 13.72
CA SER A 25 47.31 10.22 13.90
C SER A 25 48.72 10.78 13.70
N SER A 26 48.78 11.99 13.17
CA SER A 26 50.03 12.76 13.09
C SER A 26 49.78 14.13 13.71
N MET A 27 50.62 14.55 14.60
CA MET A 27 50.50 15.83 15.28
C MET A 27 51.67 16.76 14.88
N THR A 28 51.31 17.97 14.47
CA THR A 28 52.26 19.04 14.20
C THR A 28 52.06 20.19 15.19
N ASN A 29 53.15 20.78 15.68
CA ASN A 29 53.06 21.86 16.64
C ASN A 29 53.96 23.04 16.18
N ASN A 30 53.42 24.25 16.18
CA ASN A 30 54.14 25.47 15.79
C ASN A 30 55.26 25.86 16.77
N ALA A 31 55.25 25.33 17.99
CA ALA A 31 56.29 25.58 18.99
C ALA A 31 57.56 24.71 18.81
N SER A 32 57.50 23.74 17.88
CA SER A 32 58.67 22.86 17.60
C SER A 32 59.67 23.53 16.67
N GLN A 33 60.95 23.43 16.96
CA GLN A 33 62.04 23.90 16.07
C GLN A 33 62.21 23.07 14.80
N ASN A 34 61.48 21.94 14.67
CA ASN A 34 61.55 21.06 13.52
C ASN A 34 60.61 21.55 12.41
N ASN A 35 61.08 21.44 11.15
CA ASN A 35 60.28 21.78 9.98
C ASN A 35 59.05 20.89 9.89
N TRP A 36 57.93 21.43 9.36
CA TRP A 36 56.65 20.77 9.19
C TRP A 36 56.77 19.35 8.61
N ALA A 37 57.58 19.15 7.57
CA ALA A 37 57.82 17.84 6.95
C ALA A 37 58.45 16.81 7.91
N GLN A 38 59.36 17.28 8.79
CA GLN A 38 59.99 16.43 9.82
C GLN A 38 58.99 16.08 10.92
N GLN A 39 58.18 17.04 11.35
CA GLN A 39 57.12 16.78 12.33
C GLN A 39 56.12 15.77 11.82
N MET A 40 55.71 15.87 10.54
CA MET A 40 54.79 14.93 9.92
C MET A 40 55.37 13.53 9.82
N LYS A 41 56.68 13.40 9.55
CA LYS A 41 57.40 12.13 9.46
C LYS A 41 57.60 11.46 10.82
N TYR A 42 57.87 12.22 11.86
CA TYR A 42 58.19 11.71 13.20
C TYR A 42 57.01 11.78 14.18
N GLY A 43 55.97 12.55 13.85
CA GLY A 43 54.74 12.70 14.66
C GLY A 43 53.67 11.62 14.42
N TRP A 44 53.97 10.58 13.64
CA TRP A 44 53.02 9.48 13.38
C TRP A 44 52.87 8.59 14.60
N ASN A 45 51.61 8.44 15.01
CA ASN A 45 51.25 7.56 16.10
C ASN A 45 50.15 6.59 15.58
N ASN A 46 50.43 5.30 15.69
CA ASN A 46 49.49 4.24 15.37
C ASN A 46 49.07 3.57 16.67
N MET A 47 47.77 3.50 16.90
CA MET A 47 47.23 2.86 18.09
C MET A 47 46.22 1.80 17.66
N ILE A 48 46.35 0.61 18.23
CA ILE A 48 45.36 -0.47 18.13
C ILE A 48 44.88 -0.75 19.56
N GLY A 49 43.57 -0.68 19.76
CA GLY A 49 42.96 -0.91 21.06
C GLY A 49 41.87 -2.00 20.99
N LEU A 50 41.90 -2.92 21.92
CA LEU A 50 40.84 -3.88 22.17
C LEU A 50 40.15 -3.51 23.48
N THR A 51 38.85 -3.21 23.43
CA THR A 51 38.08 -2.85 24.61
C THR A 51 36.98 -3.91 24.83
N VAL A 52 36.93 -4.46 26.04
CA VAL A 52 35.88 -5.36 26.52
C VAL A 52 35.07 -4.59 27.56
N SER A 53 33.78 -4.38 27.32
CA SER A 53 32.89 -3.69 28.26
C SER A 53 31.83 -4.64 28.77
N VAL A 54 31.80 -4.83 30.10
CA VAL A 54 30.83 -5.70 30.80
C VAL A 54 29.88 -4.80 31.59
N PRO A 55 28.57 -4.70 31.21
CA PRO A 55 27.62 -3.89 31.95
C PRO A 55 27.23 -4.59 33.27
N ILE A 56 27.68 -4.03 34.41
CA ILE A 56 27.31 -4.53 35.75
C ILE A 56 26.02 -3.86 36.22
N PHE A 57 25.88 -2.57 36.00
CA PHE A 57 24.71 -1.79 36.35
C PHE A 57 24.51 -0.66 35.34
N ASN A 58 23.32 -0.64 34.68
CA ASN A 58 23.01 0.33 33.65
C ASN A 58 21.69 1.07 33.94
N ASN A 59 21.35 1.28 35.21
CA ASN A 59 20.14 2.00 35.62
C ASN A 59 18.85 1.50 34.90
N ARG A 60 18.71 0.19 34.73
CA ARG A 60 17.57 -0.49 34.06
C ARG A 60 17.41 -0.14 32.58
N GLN A 61 18.37 0.52 31.93
CA GLN A 61 18.27 0.92 30.51
C GLN A 61 18.01 -0.30 29.60
N THR A 62 18.76 -1.39 29.77
CA THR A 62 18.58 -2.61 28.97
C THR A 62 17.22 -3.24 29.22
N LYS A 63 16.75 -3.26 30.48
CA LYS A 63 15.41 -3.79 30.81
C LYS A 63 14.34 -2.97 30.10
N SER A 64 14.40 -1.65 30.21
CA SER A 64 13.45 -0.74 29.55
C SER A 64 13.50 -0.85 28.02
N ALA A 65 14.69 -1.07 27.44
CA ALA A 65 14.84 -1.30 26.01
C ALA A 65 14.14 -2.60 25.56
N VAL A 66 14.28 -3.68 26.33
CA VAL A 66 13.60 -4.97 26.08
C VAL A 66 12.08 -4.81 26.19
N GLU A 67 11.58 -4.16 27.25
CA GLU A 67 10.16 -3.91 27.44
C GLU A 67 9.59 -3.07 26.29
N LYS A 68 10.30 -2.00 25.88
CA LYS A 68 9.90 -1.18 24.73
C LYS A 68 9.85 -2.00 23.43
N ALA A 69 10.84 -2.85 23.16
CA ALA A 69 10.86 -3.73 22.00
C ALA A 69 9.68 -4.73 22.03
N GLN A 70 9.31 -5.20 23.22
CA GLN A 70 8.17 -6.10 23.41
C GLN A 70 6.82 -5.40 23.16
N PHE A 71 6.67 -4.15 23.61
CA PHE A 71 5.51 -3.32 23.27
C PHE A 71 5.41 -3.07 21.76
N GLN A 72 6.53 -2.78 21.12
CA GLN A 72 6.56 -2.58 19.67
C GLN A 72 6.19 -3.85 18.90
N TYR A 73 6.63 -5.02 19.37
CA TYR A 73 6.23 -6.31 18.80
C TYR A 73 4.71 -6.53 18.94
N ASN A 74 4.14 -6.30 20.13
CA ASN A 74 2.70 -6.43 20.35
C ASN A 74 1.88 -5.45 19.50
N SER A 75 2.34 -4.20 19.37
CA SER A 75 1.75 -3.20 18.48
C SER A 75 1.78 -3.66 17.02
N SER A 76 2.89 -4.26 16.58
CA SER A 76 3.01 -4.81 15.23
C SER A 76 2.05 -5.98 14.97
N LEU A 77 1.80 -6.82 15.97
CA LEU A 77 0.80 -7.90 15.89
C LEU A 77 -0.63 -7.35 15.75
N LEU A 78 -0.97 -6.34 16.56
CA LEU A 78 -2.28 -5.69 16.47
C LEU A 78 -2.48 -5.01 15.09
N ASN A 79 -1.45 -4.34 14.59
CA ASN A 79 -1.47 -3.75 13.26
C ASN A 79 -1.65 -4.80 12.16
N LEU A 80 -1.04 -5.98 12.30
CA LEU A 80 -1.25 -7.09 11.37
C LEU A 80 -2.71 -7.58 11.39
N GLN A 81 -3.28 -7.75 12.58
CA GLN A 81 -4.69 -8.15 12.72
C GLN A 81 -5.65 -7.10 12.13
N ASP A 82 -5.35 -5.82 12.35
CA ASP A 82 -6.13 -4.73 11.78
C ASP A 82 -6.07 -4.74 10.24
N LYS A 83 -4.88 -4.91 9.66
CA LYS A 83 -4.70 -5.06 8.21
C LYS A 83 -5.43 -6.27 7.65
N GLN A 84 -5.41 -7.40 8.36
CA GLN A 84 -6.16 -8.60 7.95
C GLN A 84 -7.67 -8.35 7.94
N LYS A 85 -8.20 -7.68 8.98
CA LYS A 85 -9.63 -7.31 9.04
C LYS A 85 -9.99 -6.32 7.95
N GLY A 86 -9.15 -5.30 7.72
CA GLY A 86 -9.34 -4.33 6.64
C GLY A 86 -9.42 -5.00 5.26
N LEU A 87 -8.50 -5.91 4.97
CA LEU A 87 -8.50 -6.67 3.72
C LEU A 87 -9.77 -7.53 3.57
N TYR A 88 -10.22 -8.16 4.67
CA TYR A 88 -11.45 -8.95 4.65
C TYR A 88 -12.67 -8.08 4.30
N THR A 89 -12.80 -6.93 4.94
CA THR A 89 -13.89 -5.98 4.67
C THR A 89 -13.84 -5.45 3.23
N GLU A 90 -12.63 -5.20 2.70
CA GLU A 90 -12.46 -4.74 1.32
C GLU A 90 -12.90 -5.80 0.30
N ILE A 91 -12.52 -7.06 0.51
CA ILE A 91 -12.95 -8.18 -0.35
C ILE A 91 -14.47 -8.35 -0.29
N GLU A 92 -15.09 -8.25 0.89
CA GLU A 92 -16.54 -8.32 1.07
C GLU A 92 -17.25 -7.18 0.30
N THR A 93 -16.72 -5.97 0.39
CA THR A 93 -17.25 -4.81 -0.34
C THR A 93 -17.15 -5.03 -1.86
N LEU A 94 -16.00 -5.46 -2.36
CA LEU A 94 -15.80 -5.75 -3.78
C LEU A 94 -16.72 -6.86 -4.29
N TRP A 95 -17.00 -7.86 -3.46
CA TRP A 95 -17.95 -8.92 -3.81
C TRP A 95 -19.37 -8.38 -3.95
N LEU A 96 -19.81 -7.53 -3.01
CA LEU A 96 -21.11 -6.87 -3.07
C LEU A 96 -21.21 -5.93 -4.28
N ASP A 97 -20.16 -5.18 -4.57
CA ASP A 97 -20.12 -4.28 -5.72
C ASP A 97 -20.18 -5.03 -7.05
N ALA A 98 -19.50 -6.19 -7.15
CA ALA A 98 -19.59 -7.04 -8.33
C ALA A 98 -21.01 -7.61 -8.52
N LEU A 99 -21.66 -8.03 -7.44
CA LEU A 99 -23.03 -8.52 -7.47
C LEU A 99 -24.02 -7.41 -7.89
N ASN A 100 -23.89 -6.22 -7.29
CA ASN A 100 -24.72 -5.06 -7.62
C ASN A 100 -24.51 -4.61 -9.08
N ALA A 101 -23.29 -4.57 -9.56
CA ALA A 101 -22.97 -4.20 -10.94
C ALA A 101 -23.56 -5.21 -11.95
N GLN A 102 -23.56 -6.50 -11.62
CA GLN A 102 -24.20 -7.53 -12.45
C GLN A 102 -25.72 -7.33 -12.51
N GLN A 103 -26.36 -7.03 -11.38
CA GLN A 103 -27.79 -6.75 -11.34
C GLN A 103 -28.15 -5.48 -12.12
N GLN A 104 -27.33 -4.42 -11.99
CA GLN A 104 -27.49 -3.18 -12.76
C GLN A 104 -27.36 -3.42 -14.25
N TYR A 105 -26.41 -4.25 -14.69
CA TYR A 105 -26.28 -4.62 -16.10
C TYR A 105 -27.50 -5.36 -16.61
N ALA A 106 -28.01 -6.33 -15.87
CA ALA A 106 -29.24 -7.06 -16.24
C ALA A 106 -30.47 -6.12 -16.34
N ALA A 107 -30.63 -5.20 -15.39
CA ALA A 107 -31.69 -4.19 -15.43
C ALA A 107 -31.54 -3.23 -16.62
N ALA A 108 -30.32 -2.82 -16.95
CA ALA A 108 -30.06 -1.97 -18.12
C ALA A 108 -30.35 -2.67 -19.45
N GLU A 109 -30.12 -3.99 -19.55
CA GLU A 109 -30.55 -4.78 -20.73
C GLU A 109 -32.06 -4.83 -20.91
N VAL A 110 -32.78 -5.05 -19.81
CA VAL A 110 -34.27 -5.02 -19.86
C VAL A 110 -34.77 -3.63 -20.25
N LYS A 111 -34.18 -2.57 -19.67
CA LYS A 111 -34.51 -1.17 -20.01
C LYS A 111 -34.27 -0.88 -21.49
N LEU A 112 -33.11 -1.30 -22.02
CA LEU A 112 -32.79 -1.11 -23.44
C LEU A 112 -33.84 -1.80 -24.33
N LYS A 113 -34.18 -3.05 -24.03
CA LYS A 113 -35.20 -3.80 -24.79
C LYS A 113 -36.55 -3.09 -24.78
N SER A 114 -37.00 -2.61 -23.62
CA SER A 114 -38.26 -1.85 -23.49
C SER A 114 -38.20 -0.53 -24.27
N SER A 115 -37.13 0.24 -24.15
CA SER A 115 -36.94 1.50 -24.88
C SER A 115 -36.89 1.28 -26.40
N GLN A 116 -36.28 0.18 -26.86
CA GLN A 116 -36.27 -0.18 -28.27
C GLN A 116 -37.69 -0.47 -28.78
N THR A 117 -38.46 -1.28 -28.04
CA THR A 117 -39.85 -1.60 -28.40
C THR A 117 -40.73 -0.33 -28.42
N SER A 118 -40.56 0.58 -27.44
CA SER A 118 -41.30 1.85 -27.42
C SER A 118 -40.92 2.73 -28.60
N PHE A 119 -39.65 2.85 -28.93
CA PHE A 119 -39.20 3.61 -30.09
C PHE A 119 -39.76 3.05 -31.40
N ASP A 120 -39.71 1.73 -31.59
CA ASP A 120 -40.22 1.08 -32.81
C ASP A 120 -41.70 1.31 -32.96
N MET A 121 -42.49 1.25 -31.88
CA MET A 121 -43.94 1.53 -31.88
C MET A 121 -44.23 2.99 -32.23
N VAL A 122 -43.52 3.95 -31.59
CA VAL A 122 -43.73 5.39 -31.87
C VAL A 122 -43.27 5.75 -33.29
N ASN A 123 -42.19 5.15 -33.77
CA ASN A 123 -41.71 5.33 -35.13
C ASN A 123 -42.71 4.85 -36.18
N GLU A 124 -43.36 3.71 -35.95
CA GLU A 124 -44.43 3.23 -36.85
C GLU A 124 -45.69 4.13 -36.80
N GLN A 125 -46.08 4.58 -35.59
CA GLN A 125 -47.19 5.53 -35.44
C GLN A 125 -46.89 6.87 -36.09
N PHE A 126 -45.65 7.35 -36.05
CA PHE A 126 -45.22 8.55 -36.75
C PHE A 126 -45.32 8.39 -38.28
N ARG A 127 -44.90 7.24 -38.83
CA ARG A 127 -45.02 6.93 -40.27
C ARG A 127 -46.48 6.93 -40.73
N LEU A 128 -47.39 6.53 -39.86
CA LEU A 128 -48.84 6.54 -40.09
C LEU A 128 -49.50 7.91 -39.85
N GLY A 129 -48.70 8.93 -39.46
CA GLY A 129 -49.24 10.29 -39.19
C GLY A 129 -49.95 10.42 -37.84
N MET A 130 -49.87 9.41 -36.96
CA MET A 130 -50.60 9.37 -35.67
C MET A 130 -49.79 10.03 -34.54
N LYS A 131 -48.48 10.29 -34.74
CA LYS A 131 -47.58 10.90 -33.78
C LYS A 131 -46.82 12.07 -34.41
N ASN A 132 -46.38 13.01 -33.58
CA ASN A 132 -45.63 14.17 -34.02
C ASN A 132 -44.11 13.96 -33.87
N THR A 133 -43.33 14.85 -34.50
CA THR A 133 -41.84 14.80 -34.49
C THR A 133 -41.28 14.89 -33.10
N VAL A 134 -41.90 15.64 -32.17
CA VAL A 134 -41.38 15.83 -30.79
C VAL A 134 -41.47 14.51 -30.04
N GLU A 135 -42.59 13.77 -30.17
CA GLU A 135 -42.76 12.46 -29.55
C GLU A 135 -41.73 11.44 -30.08
N LEU A 136 -41.49 11.41 -31.39
CA LEU A 136 -40.48 10.55 -32.00
C LEU A 136 -39.07 10.88 -31.50
N LEU A 137 -38.70 12.18 -31.42
CA LEU A 137 -37.42 12.63 -30.93
C LEU A 137 -37.24 12.29 -29.43
N THR A 138 -38.29 12.40 -28.64
CA THR A 138 -38.27 12.04 -27.23
C THR A 138 -37.97 10.55 -27.06
N GLU A 139 -38.67 9.67 -27.78
CA GLU A 139 -38.39 8.23 -27.68
C GLU A 139 -37.02 7.84 -28.23
N LYS A 140 -36.57 8.51 -29.28
CA LYS A 140 -35.17 8.33 -29.76
C LYS A 140 -34.14 8.70 -28.71
N ASN A 141 -34.33 9.80 -27.97
CA ASN A 141 -33.45 10.21 -26.90
C ASN A 141 -33.49 9.21 -25.71
N ASN A 142 -34.67 8.69 -25.38
CA ASN A 142 -34.87 7.63 -24.38
C ASN A 142 -34.09 6.37 -24.75
N LEU A 143 -34.18 5.94 -26.02
CA LEU A 143 -33.44 4.80 -26.55
C LEU A 143 -31.93 5.02 -26.47
N LEU A 144 -31.44 6.20 -26.91
CA LEU A 144 -30.02 6.54 -26.85
C LEU A 144 -29.52 6.54 -25.42
N SER A 145 -30.27 7.08 -24.48
CA SER A 145 -29.96 7.06 -23.06
C SER A 145 -29.88 5.63 -22.50
N ALA A 146 -30.85 4.76 -22.89
CA ALA A 146 -30.86 3.37 -22.49
C ALA A 146 -29.63 2.59 -23.05
N GLN A 147 -29.24 2.85 -24.30
CA GLN A 147 -28.05 2.28 -24.91
C GLN A 147 -26.78 2.69 -24.16
N GLN A 148 -26.65 3.97 -23.85
CA GLN A 148 -25.51 4.50 -23.09
C GLN A 148 -25.42 3.88 -21.68
N GLN A 149 -26.56 3.80 -20.97
CA GLN A 149 -26.63 3.19 -19.64
C GLN A 149 -26.24 1.70 -19.68
N ARG A 150 -26.68 0.96 -20.68
CA ARG A 150 -26.31 -0.45 -20.83
C ARG A 150 -24.80 -0.62 -21.05
N VAL A 151 -24.18 0.22 -21.91
CA VAL A 151 -22.74 0.18 -22.14
C VAL A 151 -21.98 0.49 -20.86
N GLN A 152 -22.38 1.54 -20.15
CA GLN A 152 -21.76 1.92 -18.87
C GLN A 152 -21.87 0.79 -17.84
N ALA A 153 -23.07 0.22 -17.66
CA ALA A 153 -23.30 -0.87 -16.71
C ALA A 153 -22.47 -2.12 -17.07
N LYS A 154 -22.33 -2.43 -18.38
CA LYS A 154 -21.48 -3.54 -18.83
C LYS A 154 -20.03 -3.39 -18.39
N TYR A 155 -19.43 -2.22 -18.63
CA TYR A 155 -18.04 -1.98 -18.28
C TYR A 155 -17.84 -1.90 -16.76
N MET A 156 -18.81 -1.37 -16.00
CA MET A 156 -18.77 -1.40 -14.54
C MET A 156 -18.84 -2.84 -14.00
N ALA A 157 -19.66 -3.71 -14.59
CA ALA A 157 -19.71 -5.12 -14.19
C ALA A 157 -18.39 -5.86 -14.49
N ILE A 158 -17.77 -5.59 -15.64
CA ILE A 158 -16.46 -6.14 -15.98
C ILE A 158 -15.39 -5.64 -14.99
N LEU A 159 -15.33 -4.33 -14.73
CA LEU A 159 -14.37 -3.73 -13.82
C LEU A 159 -14.46 -4.33 -12.42
N ASN A 160 -15.66 -4.36 -11.83
CA ASN A 160 -15.85 -4.87 -10.47
C ASN A 160 -15.50 -6.36 -10.37
N ARG A 161 -15.83 -7.14 -11.41
CA ARG A 161 -15.42 -8.55 -11.47
C ARG A 161 -13.90 -8.71 -11.55
N THR A 162 -13.24 -7.94 -12.40
CA THR A 162 -11.78 -7.99 -12.55
C THR A 162 -11.07 -7.59 -11.25
N LEU A 163 -11.58 -6.57 -10.54
CA LEU A 163 -11.07 -6.18 -9.24
C LEU A 163 -11.20 -7.30 -8.21
N LEU A 164 -12.35 -7.96 -8.16
CA LEU A 164 -12.58 -9.10 -7.27
C LEU A 164 -11.63 -10.26 -7.58
N ASP A 165 -11.43 -10.58 -8.85
CA ASP A 165 -10.52 -11.64 -9.30
C ASP A 165 -9.05 -11.29 -8.96
N PHE A 166 -8.66 -10.01 -9.06
CA PHE A 166 -7.34 -9.54 -8.64
C PHE A 166 -7.10 -9.75 -7.14
N TYR A 167 -8.05 -9.37 -6.28
CA TYR A 167 -7.94 -9.59 -4.83
C TYR A 167 -8.03 -11.07 -4.46
N ALA A 168 -8.60 -11.92 -5.32
CA ALA A 168 -8.55 -13.38 -5.19
C ALA A 168 -7.22 -13.99 -5.64
N GLY A 169 -6.25 -13.17 -6.11
CA GLY A 169 -4.93 -13.61 -6.54
C GLY A 169 -4.88 -14.19 -7.96
N LYS A 170 -5.87 -13.88 -8.81
CA LYS A 170 -5.86 -14.24 -10.23
C LYS A 170 -5.18 -13.16 -11.05
N ASP A 171 -4.50 -13.56 -12.12
CA ASP A 171 -3.94 -12.63 -13.09
C ASP A 171 -5.07 -11.86 -13.81
N ILE A 172 -4.78 -10.56 -14.11
CA ILE A 172 -5.71 -9.72 -14.85
C ILE A 172 -5.59 -10.08 -16.33
N GLU A 173 -6.58 -10.82 -16.85
CA GLU A 173 -6.80 -10.99 -18.29
C GLU A 173 -7.81 -9.93 -18.76
N LEU A 174 -7.38 -9.05 -19.67
CA LEU A 174 -8.18 -7.96 -20.29
C LEU A 174 -8.85 -8.45 -21.57
#